data_ead28945f88e83f4365078367139fbf9
#
_entry.id   ead28945f88e83f4365078367139fbf9
#
_cell.length_a   1.000
_cell.length_b   1.000
_cell.length_c   1.000
_cell.angle_alpha   90.00
_cell.angle_beta   90.00
_cell.angle_gamma   90.00
#
_symmetry.space_group_name_H-M   'P 1'
#
loop_
_entity.id
_entity.type
_entity.pdbx_description
1 polymer ?
#
loop_
_entity_poly.entity_id
_entity_poly.type
_entity_poly.pdbx_seq_one_letter_code
_entity_poly.pdbx_strand_id
1 'polypeptide(L)'
;MRRSHMFHRTILSGAIMLAIAPTVSAQTSSSDQLEEVVVRGQIQAFRGGVPLEETPQSVQIVSEDFLGDIGITQLDDALNLSGSIARQNNFGGMWDQYAIRGFAGDENLPGGYLINGFSAGRGYSGPRDSANIEKIEIIKGPGSALYGRSEPGGTVNLVTKKPEFEQEGYIQVSAGSYDTYRLEGDYTNAITDSVAFRVNGSHTDAESFRDTITSKKTAVTPSIVALLSDATTVSYELDYVDQEIPFDRGVVAVNGDPTALPPERFLGEPADGPMSIEATGQQLMLKHELAGDWSIIGAISYRESTMKGLSSDTELSPSRQLFLSQPERQLLNRQRRGRHYETTDLSGRFELSGSIDMGPLTHNLIIGADAYDYEL
;
A
#
# COMPACT_ATOMS: atom_id res chain seq x y z
N MET A 1 -51.93 22.97 13.29
CA MET A 1 -52.16 21.73 12.55
C MET A 1 -51.46 21.84 11.18
N ARG A 2 -50.27 21.33 11.02
CA ARG A 2 -49.64 21.04 9.72
C ARG A 2 -48.83 19.75 9.92
N ARG A 3 -49.25 18.69 9.24
CA ARG A 3 -48.60 17.40 9.23
C ARG A 3 -47.39 17.47 8.32
N SER A 4 -46.21 17.10 8.85
CA SER A 4 -45.01 16.88 8.09
C SER A 4 -44.98 15.45 7.59
N HIS A 5 -44.90 15.28 6.27
CA HIS A 5 -44.72 13.98 5.63
C HIS A 5 -43.23 13.62 5.63
N MET A 6 -42.91 12.61 6.38
CA MET A 6 -41.60 11.97 6.41
C MET A 6 -41.50 11.04 5.21
N PHE A 7 -40.72 11.41 4.18
CA PHE A 7 -40.37 10.54 3.06
C PHE A 7 -39.19 9.67 3.43
N HIS A 8 -39.46 8.39 3.61
CA HIS A 8 -38.40 7.37 3.64
C HIS A 8 -37.91 7.14 2.21
N ARG A 9 -36.69 7.55 1.90
CA ARG A 9 -35.98 7.14 0.69
C ARG A 9 -35.15 5.90 1.01
N THR A 10 -35.70 4.76 0.64
CA THR A 10 -34.93 3.50 0.57
C THR A 10 -34.09 3.58 -0.70
N ILE A 11 -32.79 3.78 -0.55
CA ILE A 11 -31.84 3.71 -1.68
C ILE A 11 -31.49 2.24 -1.87
N LEU A 12 -31.97 1.67 -2.96
CA LEU A 12 -31.59 0.36 -3.47
C LEU A 12 -30.27 0.54 -4.22
N SER A 13 -29.15 0.15 -3.62
CA SER A 13 -27.86 0.10 -4.29
C SER A 13 -27.84 -1.12 -5.21
N GLY A 14 -28.15 -0.93 -6.48
CA GLY A 14 -27.98 -1.94 -7.51
C GLY A 14 -26.58 -1.86 -8.11
N ALA A 15 -25.70 -2.80 -7.77
CA ALA A 15 -24.45 -3.01 -8.48
C ALA A 15 -24.76 -3.58 -9.88
N ILE A 16 -24.56 -2.80 -10.93
CA ILE A 16 -24.62 -3.30 -12.31
C ILE A 16 -23.21 -3.79 -12.69
N MET A 17 -22.98 -5.11 -12.55
CA MET A 17 -21.85 -5.78 -13.19
C MET A 17 -22.19 -6.02 -14.66
N LEU A 18 -21.53 -5.29 -15.54
CA LEU A 18 -21.53 -5.60 -16.97
C LEU A 18 -20.35 -6.54 -17.26
N ALA A 19 -20.59 -7.86 -17.10
CA ALA A 19 -19.62 -8.88 -17.49
C ALA A 19 -19.73 -9.14 -18.99
N ILE A 20 -18.76 -8.69 -19.77
CA ILE A 20 -18.55 -9.14 -21.14
C ILE A 20 -17.73 -10.43 -21.06
N ALA A 21 -18.40 -11.59 -21.03
CA ALA A 21 -17.75 -12.88 -21.08
C ALA A 21 -17.54 -13.32 -22.54
N PRO A 22 -16.32 -13.71 -22.94
CA PRO A 22 -16.14 -14.50 -24.15
C PRO A 22 -16.65 -15.92 -23.88
N THR A 23 -17.44 -16.45 -24.80
CA THR A 23 -17.95 -17.84 -24.73
C THR A 23 -16.79 -18.82 -24.93
N VAL A 24 -16.32 -19.41 -23.84
CA VAL A 24 -15.41 -20.58 -23.89
C VAL A 24 -16.28 -21.84 -23.89
N SER A 25 -16.14 -22.67 -24.92
CA SER A 25 -16.78 -23.98 -25.01
C SER A 25 -16.23 -24.92 -23.95
N ALA A 26 -17.08 -25.39 -23.07
CA ALA A 26 -16.73 -26.37 -22.05
C ALA A 26 -16.42 -27.72 -22.68
N GLN A 27 -15.17 -28.18 -22.57
CA GLN A 27 -14.85 -29.60 -22.67
C GLN A 27 -15.01 -30.21 -21.26
N THR A 28 -16.02 -31.08 -21.17
CA THR A 28 -16.22 -31.96 -20.00
C THR A 28 -15.12 -33.01 -20.00
N SER A 29 -14.24 -32.94 -18.99
CA SER A 29 -13.46 -34.10 -18.57
C SER A 29 -13.68 -34.34 -17.07
N SER A 30 -14.00 -35.57 -16.79
CA SER A 30 -14.47 -36.17 -15.56
C SER A 30 -13.40 -36.25 -14.47
N SER A 31 -13.95 -36.30 -13.25
CA SER A 31 -13.46 -36.93 -12.02
C SER A 31 -12.54 -36.13 -11.08
N ASP A 32 -13.18 -35.73 -10.00
CA ASP A 32 -12.74 -35.89 -8.59
C ASP A 32 -11.22 -36.02 -8.36
N GLN A 33 -10.62 -34.88 -8.13
CA GLN A 33 -9.76 -34.66 -6.97
C GLN A 33 -9.85 -33.16 -6.69
N LEU A 34 -10.44 -32.78 -5.56
CA LEU A 34 -10.15 -31.49 -4.93
C LEU A 34 -8.64 -31.54 -4.64
N GLU A 35 -7.84 -31.09 -5.59
CA GLU A 35 -6.48 -30.67 -5.26
C GLU A 35 -6.66 -29.52 -4.27
N GLU A 36 -6.36 -29.84 -3.01
CA GLU A 36 -6.08 -28.86 -2.00
C GLU A 36 -4.97 -27.99 -2.60
N VAL A 37 -5.33 -26.80 -3.11
CA VAL A 37 -4.38 -25.81 -3.56
C VAL A 37 -3.68 -25.34 -2.31
N VAL A 38 -2.68 -26.11 -1.88
CA VAL A 38 -1.70 -25.68 -0.91
C VAL A 38 -0.94 -24.57 -1.63
N VAL A 39 -1.39 -23.33 -1.39
CA VAL A 39 -0.62 -22.14 -1.75
C VAL A 39 0.69 -22.25 -0.97
N ARG A 40 1.68 -22.87 -1.56
CA ARG A 40 3.07 -22.83 -1.10
C ARG A 40 3.60 -21.43 -1.40
N GLY A 41 3.01 -20.46 -0.70
CA GLY A 41 3.40 -19.07 -0.80
C GLY A 41 4.75 -18.89 -0.15
N GLN A 42 5.78 -18.78 -0.96
CA GLN A 42 7.08 -18.29 -0.48
C GLN A 42 6.89 -16.83 -0.02
N ILE A 43 7.22 -16.53 1.22
CA ILE A 43 7.18 -15.16 1.72
C ILE A 43 8.38 -14.42 1.15
N GLN A 44 8.13 -13.41 0.30
CA GLN A 44 9.21 -12.62 -0.30
C GLN A 44 10.03 -11.88 0.75
N ALA A 45 9.38 -11.43 1.83
CA ALA A 45 10.06 -10.76 2.94
C ALA A 45 10.88 -11.73 3.81
N PHE A 46 10.57 -13.02 3.84
CA PHE A 46 11.37 -14.02 4.54
C PHE A 46 12.41 -14.60 3.58
N ARG A 47 13.58 -13.99 3.58
CA ARG A 47 14.70 -14.32 2.71
C ARG A 47 15.14 -15.79 2.88
N GLY A 48 15.71 -16.40 1.83
CA GLY A 48 16.32 -17.72 1.88
C GLY A 48 15.41 -18.88 1.51
N GLY A 49 14.26 -18.63 0.87
CA GLY A 49 13.44 -19.69 0.28
C GLY A 49 12.78 -20.64 1.28
N VAL A 50 12.64 -20.25 2.54
CA VAL A 50 11.99 -21.07 3.58
C VAL A 50 10.48 -21.07 3.35
N PRO A 51 9.81 -22.25 3.31
CA PRO A 51 8.37 -22.36 3.21
C PRO A 51 7.65 -21.61 4.35
N LEU A 52 6.46 -21.08 4.09
CA LEU A 52 5.67 -20.34 5.09
C LEU A 52 5.43 -21.17 6.36
N GLU A 53 5.11 -22.45 6.21
CA GLU A 53 4.86 -23.40 7.28
C GLU A 53 6.07 -23.69 8.18
N GLU A 54 7.28 -23.49 7.67
CA GLU A 54 8.54 -23.68 8.39
C GLU A 54 9.08 -22.38 8.97
N THR A 55 8.43 -21.23 8.65
CA THR A 55 8.86 -19.93 9.13
C THR A 55 8.55 -19.77 10.62
N PRO A 56 9.55 -19.54 11.51
CA PRO A 56 9.34 -19.46 12.95
C PRO A 56 8.78 -18.11 13.40
N GLN A 57 7.85 -17.56 12.65
CA GLN A 57 7.20 -16.27 12.91
C GLN A 57 5.71 -16.34 12.59
N SER A 58 4.93 -15.49 13.24
CA SER A 58 3.52 -15.32 12.89
C SER A 58 3.40 -14.45 11.65
N VAL A 59 2.96 -15.04 10.55
CA VAL A 59 2.78 -14.35 9.27
C VAL A 59 1.29 -14.33 8.90
N GLN A 60 0.85 -13.23 8.33
CA GLN A 60 -0.47 -13.10 7.71
C GLN A 60 -0.24 -12.60 6.28
N ILE A 61 -0.91 -13.23 5.32
CA ILE A 61 -0.92 -12.81 3.93
C ILE A 61 -2.32 -12.30 3.59
N VAL A 62 -2.40 -11.12 2.96
CA VAL A 62 -3.61 -10.57 2.38
C VAL A 62 -3.40 -10.55 0.88
N SER A 63 -4.14 -11.38 0.14
CA SER A 63 -4.00 -11.53 -1.32
C SER A 63 -4.78 -10.46 -2.08
N GLU A 64 -4.42 -10.26 -3.35
CA GLU A 64 -5.17 -9.42 -4.29
C GLU A 64 -6.64 -9.84 -4.39
N ASP A 65 -6.91 -11.14 -4.56
CA ASP A 65 -8.28 -11.67 -4.64
C ASP A 65 -9.11 -11.26 -3.43
N PHE A 66 -8.54 -11.41 -2.23
CA PHE A 66 -9.23 -11.03 -1.01
C PHE A 66 -9.49 -9.52 -0.94
N LEU A 67 -8.54 -8.67 -1.35
CA LEU A 67 -8.73 -7.21 -1.43
C LEU A 67 -9.83 -6.84 -2.43
N GLY A 68 -9.84 -7.51 -3.60
CA GLY A 68 -10.85 -7.33 -4.63
C GLY A 68 -12.25 -7.75 -4.17
N ASP A 69 -12.38 -8.91 -3.53
CA ASP A 69 -13.66 -9.45 -3.02
C ASP A 69 -14.35 -8.54 -2.01
N ILE A 70 -13.57 -7.83 -1.19
CA ILE A 70 -14.09 -6.90 -0.18
C ILE A 70 -14.04 -5.44 -0.61
N GLY A 71 -13.55 -5.15 -1.84
CA GLY A 71 -13.53 -3.81 -2.42
C GLY A 71 -12.58 -2.82 -1.76
N ILE A 72 -11.48 -3.29 -1.18
CA ILE A 72 -10.46 -2.44 -0.55
C ILE A 72 -9.48 -1.92 -1.61
N THR A 73 -9.36 -0.60 -1.69
CA THR A 73 -8.47 0.10 -2.62
C THR A 73 -7.36 0.92 -1.93
N GLN A 74 -7.38 1.00 -0.60
CA GLN A 74 -6.38 1.72 0.18
C GLN A 74 -5.62 0.78 1.11
N LEU A 75 -4.31 0.99 1.23
CA LEU A 75 -3.43 0.14 2.03
C LEU A 75 -3.83 0.13 3.51
N ASP A 76 -4.15 1.27 4.07
CA ASP A 76 -4.50 1.37 5.48
C ASP A 76 -5.80 0.62 5.83
N ASP A 77 -6.77 0.54 4.91
CA ASP A 77 -7.96 -0.28 5.08
C ASP A 77 -7.62 -1.78 5.04
N ALA A 78 -6.75 -2.18 4.11
CA ALA A 78 -6.25 -3.55 4.05
C ALA A 78 -5.53 -3.97 5.34
N LEU A 79 -4.69 -3.10 5.88
CA LEU A 79 -3.95 -3.36 7.10
C LEU A 79 -4.84 -3.46 8.34
N ASN A 80 -5.95 -2.71 8.38
CA ASN A 80 -6.93 -2.78 9.47
C ASN A 80 -7.65 -4.15 9.58
N LEU A 81 -7.59 -4.99 8.55
CA LEU A 81 -8.10 -6.38 8.62
C LEU A 81 -7.24 -7.26 9.51
N SER A 82 -6.02 -6.85 9.82
CA SER A 82 -5.17 -7.56 10.76
C SER A 82 -5.44 -7.12 12.19
N GLY A 83 -5.86 -8.04 13.04
CA GLY A 83 -6.13 -7.77 14.47
C GLY A 83 -4.93 -7.28 15.29
N SER A 84 -3.74 -7.16 14.71
CA SER A 84 -2.54 -6.66 15.35
C SER A 84 -2.08 -5.30 14.82
N ILE A 85 -2.78 -4.75 13.83
CA ILE A 85 -2.46 -3.46 13.21
C ILE A 85 -3.56 -2.45 13.53
N ALA A 86 -3.15 -1.24 13.85
CA ALA A 86 -4.05 -0.12 14.06
C ALA A 86 -3.61 1.08 13.22
N ARG A 87 -4.55 1.66 12.51
CA ARG A 87 -4.35 2.93 11.79
C ARG A 87 -3.86 4.00 12.75
N GLN A 88 -2.93 4.80 12.30
CA GLN A 88 -2.41 5.96 12.98
C GLN A 88 -2.81 7.26 12.26
N ASN A 89 -2.20 8.38 12.64
CA ASN A 89 -2.40 9.65 11.95
C ASN A 89 -1.81 9.58 10.53
N ASN A 90 -2.67 9.57 9.53
CA ASN A 90 -2.28 9.46 8.11
C ASN A 90 -1.99 10.82 7.45
N PHE A 91 -1.73 11.86 8.23
CA PHE A 91 -1.42 13.21 7.74
C PHE A 91 -2.44 13.74 6.72
N GLY A 92 -3.73 13.60 7.03
CA GLY A 92 -4.81 14.04 6.14
C GLY A 92 -5.02 13.18 4.90
N GLY A 93 -4.59 11.92 4.92
CA GLY A 93 -4.73 10.98 3.79
C GLY A 93 -3.51 10.90 2.88
N MET A 94 -2.39 11.52 3.29
CA MET A 94 -1.16 11.57 2.48
C MET A 94 -0.09 10.57 2.93
N TRP A 95 -0.26 9.89 4.09
CA TRP A 95 0.69 8.92 4.63
C TRP A 95 0.04 7.56 4.83
N ASP A 96 0.81 6.50 4.60
CA ASP A 96 0.45 5.12 4.95
C ASP A 96 0.93 4.81 6.38
N GLN A 97 0.24 5.35 7.41
CA GLN A 97 0.70 5.23 8.78
C GLN A 97 -0.13 4.27 9.63
N TYR A 98 0.57 3.34 10.28
CA TYR A 98 -0.01 2.29 11.13
C TYR A 98 0.92 1.93 12.28
N ALA A 99 0.38 1.27 13.29
CA ALA A 99 1.12 0.65 14.37
C ALA A 99 0.89 -0.87 14.36
N ILE A 100 1.95 -1.65 14.51
CA ILE A 100 1.85 -3.10 14.67
C ILE A 100 2.11 -3.44 16.13
N ARG A 101 1.15 -4.12 16.79
CA ARG A 101 1.24 -4.47 18.22
C ARG A 101 1.56 -3.27 19.11
N GLY A 102 1.06 -2.07 18.74
CA GLY A 102 1.29 -0.82 19.47
C GLY A 102 2.57 -0.07 19.12
N PHE A 103 3.42 -0.60 18.25
CA PHE A 103 4.64 0.09 17.78
C PHE A 103 4.33 0.81 16.47
N ALA A 104 4.28 2.13 16.51
CA ALA A 104 4.01 2.97 15.34
C ALA A 104 5.26 3.22 14.51
N GLY A 105 6.43 3.25 15.13
CA GLY A 105 7.69 3.61 14.49
C GLY A 105 7.74 5.07 14.05
N ASP A 106 8.74 5.36 13.21
CA ASP A 106 8.87 6.64 12.52
C ASP A 106 8.48 6.45 11.05
N GLU A 107 7.48 7.19 10.61
CA GLU A 107 6.94 7.07 9.26
C GLU A 107 7.90 7.51 8.14
N ASN A 108 8.91 8.29 8.49
CA ASN A 108 9.88 8.83 7.54
C ASN A 108 11.22 8.07 7.54
N LEU A 109 11.38 7.10 8.43
CA LEU A 109 12.59 6.30 8.50
C LEU A 109 12.31 4.85 8.09
N PRO A 110 13.28 4.15 7.49
CA PRO A 110 13.13 2.73 7.21
C PRO A 110 12.94 1.97 8.52
N GLY A 111 11.89 1.21 8.62
CA GLY A 111 11.56 0.55 9.88
C GLY A 111 10.36 -0.36 9.75
N GLY A 112 10.53 -1.55 9.17
CA GLY A 112 9.45 -2.53 9.10
C GLY A 112 8.38 -2.23 8.05
N TYR A 113 8.68 -1.39 7.05
CA TYR A 113 7.88 -1.22 5.85
C TYR A 113 8.72 -1.48 4.62
N LEU A 114 8.31 -2.42 3.81
CA LEU A 114 9.04 -2.89 2.66
C LEU A 114 8.16 -2.86 1.40
N ILE A 115 8.80 -2.68 0.25
CA ILE A 115 8.19 -2.87 -1.07
C ILE A 115 9.09 -3.83 -1.84
N ASN A 116 8.58 -4.99 -2.21
CA ASN A 116 9.36 -6.07 -2.82
C ASN A 116 10.60 -6.42 -1.99
N GLY A 117 10.49 -6.33 -0.66
CA GLY A 117 11.58 -6.58 0.27
C GLY A 117 12.60 -5.45 0.42
N PHE A 118 12.49 -4.33 -0.30
CA PHE A 118 13.31 -3.14 -0.07
C PHE A 118 12.73 -2.28 1.05
N SER A 119 13.58 -1.77 1.91
CA SER A 119 13.16 -0.76 2.88
C SER A 119 12.60 0.47 2.16
N ALA A 120 11.48 0.99 2.67
CA ALA A 120 10.79 2.13 2.10
C ALA A 120 10.22 3.03 3.19
N GLY A 121 10.13 4.34 2.90
CA GLY A 121 9.39 5.30 3.69
C GLY A 121 7.89 5.18 3.42
N ARG A 122 7.07 5.44 4.44
CA ARG A 122 5.59 5.44 4.38
C ARG A 122 4.96 6.80 4.67
N GLY A 123 5.77 7.80 5.00
CA GLY A 123 5.36 9.18 5.24
C GLY A 123 5.50 10.03 3.98
N TYR A 124 6.48 10.91 3.96
CA TYR A 124 6.70 11.81 2.82
C TYR A 124 7.12 11.11 1.52
N SER A 125 7.48 9.82 1.54
CA SER A 125 7.70 9.01 0.33
C SER A 125 6.43 8.70 -0.46
N GLY A 126 5.29 9.17 0.01
CA GLY A 126 3.99 9.11 -0.65
C GLY A 126 3.21 7.81 -0.43
N PRO A 127 1.88 7.87 -0.56
CA PRO A 127 1.00 6.71 -0.40
C PRO A 127 1.18 5.71 -1.54
N ARG A 128 0.70 4.48 -1.32
CA ARG A 128 0.64 3.43 -2.33
C ARG A 128 -0.80 3.24 -2.80
N ASP A 129 -0.95 2.66 -3.97
CA ASP A 129 -2.25 2.23 -4.50
C ASP A 129 -2.33 0.70 -4.51
N SER A 130 -3.53 0.16 -4.31
CA SER A 130 -3.74 -1.29 -4.31
C SER A 130 -3.67 -1.94 -5.69
N ALA A 131 -3.82 -1.17 -6.77
CA ALA A 131 -3.90 -1.69 -8.14
C ALA A 131 -2.68 -2.54 -8.56
N ASN A 132 -1.49 -2.21 -8.05
CA ASN A 132 -0.27 -2.95 -8.35
C ASN A 132 0.13 -3.96 -7.26
N ILE A 133 -0.69 -4.18 -6.23
CA ILE A 133 -0.38 -5.08 -5.13
C ILE A 133 -0.90 -6.48 -5.45
N GLU A 134 0.00 -7.46 -5.50
CA GLU A 134 -0.32 -8.89 -5.59
C GLU A 134 -0.70 -9.43 -4.21
N LYS A 135 0.08 -9.08 -3.19
CA LYS A 135 -0.16 -9.48 -1.79
C LYS A 135 0.51 -8.54 -0.79
N ILE A 136 -0.04 -8.51 0.41
CA ILE A 136 0.54 -7.84 1.57
C ILE A 136 0.98 -8.92 2.56
N GLU A 137 2.27 -8.94 2.88
CA GLU A 137 2.85 -9.86 3.86
C GLU A 137 3.04 -9.11 5.17
N ILE A 138 2.37 -9.57 6.23
CA ILE A 138 2.44 -8.99 7.57
C ILE A 138 3.17 -10.00 8.47
N ILE A 139 4.44 -9.70 8.77
CA ILE A 139 5.31 -10.52 9.59
C ILE A 139 5.31 -9.92 10.99
N LYS A 140 4.77 -10.65 11.98
CA LYS A 140 4.55 -10.14 13.33
C LYS A 140 5.72 -10.50 14.24
N GLY A 141 6.35 -9.48 14.83
CA GLY A 141 7.50 -9.62 15.73
C GLY A 141 8.76 -9.02 15.15
N PRO A 142 9.90 -9.08 15.89
CA PRO A 142 11.14 -8.44 15.47
C PRO A 142 11.72 -9.11 14.23
N GLY A 143 11.97 -8.30 13.18
CA GLY A 143 12.56 -8.74 11.92
C GLY A 143 13.99 -8.25 11.68
N SER A 144 14.61 -7.63 12.68
CA SER A 144 15.90 -6.94 12.54
C SER A 144 17.08 -7.85 12.12
N ALA A 145 16.99 -9.14 12.36
CA ALA A 145 18.00 -10.09 11.89
C ALA A 145 18.04 -10.26 10.37
N LEU A 146 16.91 -10.02 9.69
CA LEU A 146 16.75 -10.18 8.24
C LEU A 146 16.69 -8.84 7.49
N TYR A 147 16.17 -7.79 8.14
CA TYR A 147 15.87 -6.51 7.50
C TYR A 147 16.63 -5.33 8.09
N GLY A 148 17.60 -5.59 8.99
CA GLY A 148 18.33 -4.54 9.67
C GLY A 148 17.43 -3.75 10.62
N ARG A 149 17.38 -2.42 10.49
CA ARG A 149 16.50 -1.57 11.31
C ARG A 149 15.04 -1.92 11.05
N SER A 150 14.34 -2.39 12.07
CA SER A 150 12.95 -2.84 11.99
C SER A 150 12.21 -2.51 13.30
N GLU A 151 10.92 -2.28 13.20
CA GLU A 151 10.07 -2.06 14.38
C GLU A 151 9.86 -3.38 15.14
N PRO A 152 9.86 -3.35 16.49
CA PRO A 152 9.66 -4.55 17.29
C PRO A 152 8.30 -5.22 17.09
N GLY A 153 7.30 -4.47 16.65
CA GLY A 153 5.94 -4.94 16.42
C GLY A 153 5.84 -5.90 15.23
N GLY A 154 6.57 -5.63 14.17
CA GLY A 154 6.54 -6.40 12.95
C GLY A 154 6.97 -5.65 11.70
N THR A 155 6.84 -6.33 10.57
CA THR A 155 7.17 -5.82 9.25
C THR A 155 5.99 -6.01 8.31
N VAL A 156 5.67 -5.00 7.51
CA VAL A 156 4.73 -5.09 6.38
C VAL A 156 5.55 -5.05 5.10
N ASN A 157 5.37 -6.03 4.22
CA ASN A 157 5.95 -6.04 2.90
C ASN A 157 4.84 -6.02 1.83
N LEU A 158 4.87 -5.03 0.97
CA LEU A 158 4.02 -4.96 -0.21
C LEU A 158 4.72 -5.68 -1.35
N VAL A 159 4.10 -6.72 -1.86
CA VAL A 159 4.55 -7.43 -3.06
C VAL A 159 3.76 -6.94 -4.25
N THR A 160 4.45 -6.40 -5.24
CA THR A 160 3.81 -5.88 -6.44
C THR A 160 3.62 -6.97 -7.49
N LYS A 161 2.59 -6.82 -8.32
CA LYS A 161 2.30 -7.68 -9.46
C LYS A 161 3.48 -7.74 -10.41
N LYS A 162 3.87 -8.93 -10.84
CA LYS A 162 4.99 -9.14 -11.75
C LYS A 162 4.51 -9.48 -13.16
N PRO A 163 5.31 -9.15 -14.20
CA PRO A 163 5.01 -9.60 -15.56
C PRO A 163 4.91 -11.12 -15.66
N GLU A 164 3.92 -11.58 -16.40
CA GLU A 164 3.67 -12.99 -16.72
C GLU A 164 3.77 -13.24 -18.23
N PHE A 165 4.18 -14.45 -18.61
CA PHE A 165 4.33 -14.83 -20.01
C PHE A 165 3.01 -15.27 -20.64
N GLU A 166 2.00 -15.57 -19.83
CA GLU A 166 0.64 -15.81 -20.28
C GLU A 166 -0.12 -14.49 -20.34
N GLN A 167 -1.02 -14.36 -21.30
CA GLN A 167 -1.83 -13.16 -21.45
C GLN A 167 -2.93 -13.14 -20.42
N GLU A 168 -2.89 -12.15 -19.53
CA GLU A 168 -3.92 -11.87 -18.55
C GLU A 168 -4.23 -10.38 -18.48
N GLY A 169 -5.40 -10.04 -17.95
CA GLY A 169 -5.74 -8.64 -17.69
C GLY A 169 -7.22 -8.42 -17.42
N TYR A 170 -7.50 -7.25 -16.83
CA TYR A 170 -8.86 -6.80 -16.57
C TYR A 170 -8.97 -5.29 -16.68
N ILE A 171 -10.20 -4.81 -16.80
CA ILE A 171 -10.59 -3.42 -16.58
C ILE A 171 -11.76 -3.44 -15.61
N GLN A 172 -11.64 -2.66 -14.54
CA GLN A 172 -12.66 -2.54 -13.50
C GLN A 172 -13.09 -1.08 -13.34
N VAL A 173 -14.40 -0.87 -13.24
CA VAL A 173 -15.00 0.42 -12.90
C VAL A 173 -15.79 0.24 -11.61
N SER A 174 -15.52 1.08 -10.64
CA SER A 174 -16.20 1.07 -9.35
C SER A 174 -16.85 2.43 -9.09
N ALA A 175 -18.02 2.41 -8.48
CA ALA A 175 -18.72 3.60 -8.01
C ALA A 175 -19.20 3.37 -6.58
N GLY A 176 -19.08 4.38 -5.73
CA GLY A 176 -19.40 4.29 -4.32
C GLY A 176 -20.12 5.51 -3.76
N SER A 177 -20.34 5.51 -2.47
CA SER A 177 -20.87 6.66 -1.74
C SER A 177 -19.94 7.86 -1.84
N TYR A 178 -20.49 9.06 -1.65
CA TYR A 178 -19.74 10.33 -1.73
C TYR A 178 -19.09 10.54 -3.10
N ASP A 179 -19.85 10.31 -4.16
CA ASP A 179 -19.45 10.50 -5.56
C ASP A 179 -18.07 9.90 -5.87
N THR A 180 -17.79 8.74 -5.26
CA THR A 180 -16.55 8.00 -5.49
C THR A 180 -16.64 7.23 -6.80
N TYR A 181 -15.69 7.48 -7.69
CA TYR A 181 -15.52 6.77 -8.95
C TYR A 181 -14.06 6.29 -9.07
N ARG A 182 -13.88 5.03 -9.44
CA ARG A 182 -12.56 4.45 -9.68
C ARG A 182 -12.57 3.65 -10.98
N LEU A 183 -11.58 3.94 -11.81
CA LEU A 183 -11.20 3.12 -12.96
C LEU A 183 -9.87 2.43 -12.62
N GLU A 184 -9.80 1.14 -12.85
CA GLU A 184 -8.60 0.34 -12.64
C GLU A 184 -8.40 -0.60 -13.83
N GLY A 185 -7.15 -0.85 -14.20
CA GLY A 185 -6.81 -1.76 -15.27
C GLY A 185 -5.47 -2.43 -15.03
N ASP A 186 -5.37 -3.65 -15.47
CA ASP A 186 -4.17 -4.48 -15.42
C ASP A 186 -4.06 -5.27 -16.71
N TYR A 187 -2.85 -5.39 -17.25
CA TYR A 187 -2.57 -6.21 -18.42
C TYR A 187 -1.14 -6.71 -18.44
N THR A 188 -0.97 -8.00 -18.63
CA THR A 188 0.33 -8.66 -18.79
C THR A 188 0.34 -9.54 -20.02
N ASN A 189 1.50 -9.68 -20.66
CA ASN A 189 1.71 -10.59 -21.78
C ASN A 189 3.21 -10.76 -22.06
N ALA A 190 3.54 -11.84 -22.77
CA ALA A 190 4.85 -12.01 -23.37
C ALA A 190 5.04 -11.06 -24.59
N ILE A 191 6.23 -10.46 -24.67
CA ILE A 191 6.72 -9.78 -25.89
C ILE A 191 7.45 -10.79 -26.76
N THR A 192 8.24 -11.67 -26.13
CA THR A 192 8.95 -12.80 -26.73
C THR A 192 8.93 -13.97 -25.76
N ASP A 193 9.45 -15.14 -26.14
CA ASP A 193 9.57 -16.30 -25.26
C ASP A 193 10.44 -16.02 -24.00
N SER A 194 11.23 -14.94 -24.00
CA SER A 194 12.12 -14.57 -22.89
C SER A 194 11.86 -13.21 -22.29
N VAL A 195 10.89 -12.45 -22.80
CA VAL A 195 10.56 -11.10 -22.29
C VAL A 195 9.06 -10.95 -22.12
N ALA A 196 8.62 -10.60 -20.93
CA ALA A 196 7.23 -10.27 -20.63
C ALA A 196 7.12 -8.87 -20.02
N PHE A 197 5.96 -8.25 -20.16
CA PHE A 197 5.64 -6.95 -19.56
C PHE A 197 4.31 -6.99 -18.82
N ARG A 198 4.15 -6.08 -17.87
CA ARG A 198 2.87 -5.78 -17.21
C ARG A 198 2.69 -4.29 -17.10
N VAL A 199 1.47 -3.82 -17.27
CA VAL A 199 1.08 -2.44 -16.98
C VAL A 199 -0.19 -2.51 -16.16
N ASN A 200 -0.15 -1.95 -14.98
CA ASN A 200 -1.34 -1.72 -14.18
C ASN A 200 -1.47 -0.24 -13.82
N GLY A 201 -2.67 0.18 -13.50
CA GLY A 201 -2.92 1.54 -13.10
C GLY A 201 -4.34 1.76 -12.65
N SER A 202 -4.53 2.86 -11.93
CA SER A 202 -5.82 3.29 -11.42
C SER A 202 -5.97 4.80 -11.45
N HIS A 203 -7.21 5.25 -11.54
CA HIS A 203 -7.59 6.63 -11.30
C HIS A 203 -8.82 6.65 -10.39
N THR A 204 -8.75 7.40 -9.31
CA THR A 204 -9.84 7.59 -8.36
C THR A 204 -10.18 9.07 -8.25
N ASP A 205 -11.46 9.41 -8.35
CA ASP A 205 -12.03 10.72 -8.01
C ASP A 205 -13.12 10.47 -6.96
N ALA A 206 -13.00 11.08 -5.80
CA ALA A 206 -13.87 10.81 -4.67
C ALA A 206 -14.14 12.07 -3.84
N GLU A 207 -15.36 12.19 -3.36
CA GLU A 207 -15.70 13.09 -2.27
C GLU A 207 -15.63 12.36 -0.92
N SER A 208 -15.89 13.06 0.16
CA SER A 208 -15.87 12.52 1.52
C SER A 208 -17.20 12.78 2.22
N PHE A 209 -17.47 12.04 3.30
CA PHE A 209 -18.52 12.43 4.24
C PHE A 209 -18.21 13.77 4.95
N ARG A 210 -16.95 14.23 4.88
CA ARG A 210 -16.52 15.50 5.44
C ARG A 210 -16.69 16.62 4.42
N ASP A 211 -17.16 17.77 4.94
CA ASP A 211 -17.42 18.94 4.11
C ASP A 211 -16.17 19.36 3.32
N THR A 212 -16.31 19.60 2.02
CA THR A 212 -15.28 20.14 1.11
C THR A 212 -14.04 19.27 0.90
N ILE A 213 -14.00 18.05 1.41
CA ILE A 213 -12.88 17.13 1.19
C ILE A 213 -13.15 16.32 -0.07
N THR A 214 -12.27 16.49 -1.05
CA THR A 214 -12.25 15.73 -2.30
C THR A 214 -10.87 15.11 -2.47
N SER A 215 -10.77 13.97 -3.10
CA SER A 215 -9.50 13.29 -3.37
C SER A 215 -9.41 12.86 -4.82
N LYS A 216 -8.30 13.19 -5.47
CA LYS A 216 -7.96 12.67 -6.80
C LYS A 216 -6.63 11.94 -6.69
N LYS A 217 -6.61 10.70 -7.18
CA LYS A 217 -5.39 9.88 -7.15
C LYS A 217 -5.24 9.13 -8.45
N THR A 218 -4.07 9.20 -9.03
CA THR A 218 -3.66 8.42 -10.22
C THR A 218 -2.44 7.61 -9.85
N ALA A 219 -2.44 6.33 -10.18
CA ALA A 219 -1.29 5.45 -10.05
C ALA A 219 -1.07 4.68 -11.34
N VAL A 220 0.19 4.50 -11.76
CA VAL A 220 0.56 3.70 -12.94
C VAL A 220 1.87 2.97 -12.66
N THR A 221 1.89 1.67 -12.90
CA THR A 221 3.08 0.84 -12.68
C THR A 221 3.36 -0.06 -13.89
N PRO A 222 4.18 0.40 -14.86
CA PRO A 222 4.73 -0.45 -15.89
C PRO A 222 5.91 -1.26 -15.34
N SER A 223 6.01 -2.52 -15.75
CA SER A 223 7.10 -3.42 -15.39
C SER A 223 7.47 -4.35 -16.54
N ILE A 224 8.70 -4.85 -16.52
CA ILE A 224 9.23 -5.77 -17.52
C ILE A 224 10.11 -6.81 -16.83
N VAL A 225 10.06 -8.03 -17.31
CA VAL A 225 10.96 -9.12 -16.94
C VAL A 225 11.64 -9.69 -18.19
N ALA A 226 12.92 -9.98 -18.06
CA ALA A 226 13.71 -10.62 -19.12
C ALA A 226 14.47 -11.83 -18.56
N LEU A 227 14.27 -12.99 -19.19
CA LEU A 227 15.05 -14.20 -18.98
C LEU A 227 16.29 -14.11 -19.87
N LEU A 228 17.43 -13.69 -19.28
CA LEU A 228 18.69 -13.58 -20.03
C LEU A 228 19.31 -14.96 -20.35
N SER A 229 18.98 -15.95 -19.52
CA SER A 229 19.29 -17.36 -19.68
C SER A 229 18.33 -18.18 -18.81
N ASP A 230 18.38 -19.51 -18.88
CA ASP A 230 17.59 -20.41 -18.01
C ASP A 230 17.87 -20.17 -16.51
N ALA A 231 19.02 -19.58 -16.18
CA ALA A 231 19.45 -19.33 -14.80
C ALA A 231 19.41 -17.84 -14.41
N THR A 232 19.18 -16.91 -15.34
CA THR A 232 19.33 -15.47 -15.08
C THR A 232 18.09 -14.69 -15.47
N THR A 233 17.48 -14.05 -14.50
CA THR A 233 16.32 -13.16 -14.67
C THR A 233 16.68 -11.73 -14.27
N VAL A 234 16.27 -10.77 -15.10
CA VAL A 234 16.32 -9.34 -14.77
C VAL A 234 14.89 -8.80 -14.79
N SER A 235 14.52 -8.06 -13.78
CA SER A 235 13.24 -7.35 -13.74
C SER A 235 13.43 -5.87 -13.45
N TYR A 236 12.60 -5.04 -14.08
CA TYR A 236 12.52 -3.61 -13.83
C TYR A 236 11.06 -3.21 -13.64
N GLU A 237 10.81 -2.34 -12.67
CA GLU A 237 9.51 -1.78 -12.35
C GLU A 237 9.64 -0.27 -12.14
N LEU A 238 8.72 0.49 -12.73
CA LEU A 238 8.50 1.89 -12.46
C LEU A 238 7.13 2.02 -11.77
N ASP A 239 7.07 2.82 -10.72
CA ASP A 239 5.86 3.13 -9.96
C ASP A 239 5.69 4.65 -9.93
N TYR A 240 4.55 5.14 -10.40
CA TYR A 240 4.17 6.55 -10.38
C TYR A 240 2.87 6.73 -9.65
N VAL A 241 2.83 7.69 -8.75
CA VAL A 241 1.62 8.10 -8.01
C VAL A 241 1.53 9.62 -8.01
N ASP A 242 0.36 10.14 -8.36
CA ASP A 242 -0.04 11.53 -8.18
C ASP A 242 -1.34 11.60 -7.40
N GLN A 243 -1.37 12.37 -6.32
CA GLN A 243 -2.54 12.53 -5.47
C GLN A 243 -2.74 14.00 -5.08
N GLU A 244 -4.00 14.45 -5.16
CA GLU A 244 -4.46 15.73 -4.65
C GLU A 244 -5.54 15.52 -3.59
N ILE A 245 -5.38 16.10 -2.41
CA ILE A 245 -6.35 16.03 -1.31
C ILE A 245 -6.21 17.25 -0.40
N PRO A 246 -7.31 17.94 0.00
CA PRO A 246 -7.26 18.98 1.02
C PRO A 246 -6.74 18.40 2.36
N PHE A 247 -5.85 19.14 3.01
CA PHE A 247 -5.27 18.70 4.27
C PHE A 247 -6.31 18.76 5.39
N ASP A 248 -6.80 17.63 5.84
CA ASP A 248 -7.80 17.51 6.89
C ASP A 248 -7.28 16.71 8.09
N ARG A 249 -7.31 17.29 9.27
CA ARG A 249 -6.90 16.65 10.53
C ARG A 249 -8.09 16.25 11.41
N GLY A 250 -9.30 16.30 10.85
CA GLY A 250 -10.51 15.98 11.59
C GLY A 250 -11.01 17.12 12.48
N VAL A 251 -11.88 16.79 13.41
CA VAL A 251 -12.46 17.71 14.38
C VAL A 251 -11.71 17.67 15.70
N VAL A 252 -11.75 18.79 16.45
CA VAL A 252 -11.13 18.87 17.79
C VAL A 252 -12.14 18.50 18.87
N ALA A 253 -11.67 17.85 19.92
CA ALA A 253 -12.43 17.66 21.15
C ALA A 253 -12.51 18.98 21.93
N VAL A 254 -13.70 19.43 22.27
CA VAL A 254 -13.95 20.64 23.06
C VAL A 254 -14.16 20.24 24.51
N ASN A 255 -13.32 20.73 25.39
CA ASN A 255 -13.35 20.37 26.83
C ASN A 255 -13.28 18.84 27.05
N GLY A 256 -12.58 18.12 26.18
CA GLY A 256 -12.47 16.66 26.24
C GLY A 256 -13.65 15.91 25.62
N ASP A 257 -14.66 16.61 25.10
CA ASP A 257 -15.80 16.01 24.38
C ASP A 257 -15.49 15.93 22.87
N PRO A 258 -15.27 14.72 22.32
CA PRO A 258 -15.01 14.52 20.90
C PRO A 258 -16.27 14.67 20.02
N THR A 259 -17.46 14.75 20.63
CA THR A 259 -18.74 14.86 19.93
C THR A 259 -19.27 16.29 19.88
N ALA A 260 -18.53 17.25 20.43
CA ALA A 260 -18.94 18.66 20.51
C ALA A 260 -19.06 19.36 19.15
N LEU A 261 -18.42 18.82 18.13
CA LEU A 261 -18.53 19.28 16.74
C LEU A 261 -19.04 18.15 15.84
N PRO A 262 -19.85 18.48 14.81
CA PRO A 262 -20.25 17.48 13.82
C PRO A 262 -19.02 16.85 13.15
N PRO A 263 -18.98 15.52 12.98
CA PRO A 263 -17.82 14.84 12.39
C PRO A 263 -17.60 15.20 10.91
N GLU A 264 -18.63 15.71 10.24
CA GLU A 264 -18.56 16.15 8.83
C GLU A 264 -17.79 17.45 8.66
N ARG A 265 -17.65 18.23 9.75
CA ARG A 265 -17.14 19.59 9.66
C ARG A 265 -15.65 19.67 9.32
N PHE A 266 -15.33 20.28 8.19
CA PHE A 266 -13.96 20.66 7.84
C PHE A 266 -13.52 21.88 8.67
N LEU A 267 -12.42 21.76 9.41
CA LEU A 267 -11.88 22.85 10.23
C LEU A 267 -10.73 23.62 9.55
N GLY A 268 -10.32 23.21 8.35
CA GLY A 268 -9.34 23.92 7.53
C GLY A 268 -9.93 25.10 6.78
N GLU A 269 -9.25 25.54 5.74
CA GLU A 269 -9.65 26.65 4.85
C GLU A 269 -9.81 26.13 3.42
N PRO A 270 -11.01 26.03 2.86
CA PRO A 270 -11.22 25.54 1.49
C PRO A 270 -10.44 26.32 0.43
N ALA A 271 -10.18 27.61 0.66
CA ALA A 271 -9.43 28.47 -0.25
C ALA A 271 -7.93 28.17 -0.29
N ASP A 272 -7.40 27.35 0.63
CA ASP A 272 -6.00 26.89 0.57
C ASP A 272 -5.78 25.87 -0.60
N GLY A 273 -6.86 25.26 -1.09
CA GLY A 273 -6.82 24.22 -2.13
C GLY A 273 -6.31 22.88 -1.61
N PRO A 274 -6.10 21.92 -2.51
CA PRO A 274 -5.53 20.64 -2.14
C PRO A 274 -4.03 20.73 -1.86
N MET A 275 -3.55 19.84 -1.01
CA MET A 275 -2.16 19.42 -1.02
C MET A 275 -1.97 18.44 -2.17
N SER A 276 -0.82 18.51 -2.85
CA SER A 276 -0.42 17.54 -3.86
C SER A 276 0.75 16.71 -3.37
N ILE A 277 0.75 15.44 -3.76
CA ILE A 277 1.88 14.55 -3.60
C ILE A 277 2.11 13.82 -4.92
N GLU A 278 3.33 13.91 -5.42
CA GLU A 278 3.80 13.23 -6.61
C GLU A 278 5.00 12.38 -6.24
N ALA A 279 4.98 11.09 -6.60
CA ALA A 279 6.04 10.17 -6.27
C ALA A 279 6.36 9.25 -7.44
N THR A 280 7.64 9.03 -7.68
CA THR A 280 8.16 8.10 -8.70
C THR A 280 9.13 7.14 -8.05
N GLY A 281 8.87 5.84 -8.19
CA GLY A 281 9.74 4.76 -7.73
C GLY A 281 10.28 3.94 -8.89
N GLN A 282 11.49 3.42 -8.75
CA GLN A 282 12.13 2.54 -9.73
C GLN A 282 12.81 1.40 -9.00
N GLN A 283 12.63 0.18 -9.47
CA GLN A 283 13.31 -1.00 -8.93
C GLN A 283 13.93 -1.80 -10.06
N LEU A 284 15.18 -2.17 -9.89
CA LEU A 284 15.90 -3.08 -10.78
C LEU A 284 16.40 -4.27 -9.95
N MET A 285 16.09 -5.48 -10.39
CA MET A 285 16.52 -6.70 -9.73
C MET A 285 17.11 -7.67 -10.74
N LEU A 286 18.23 -8.26 -10.37
CA LEU A 286 18.85 -9.38 -11.06
C LEU A 286 18.84 -10.58 -10.12
N LYS A 287 18.29 -11.71 -10.59
CA LYS A 287 18.37 -13.00 -9.93
C LYS A 287 19.16 -13.97 -10.80
N HIS A 288 20.09 -14.70 -10.20
CA HIS A 288 20.86 -15.72 -10.88
C HIS A 288 20.89 -17.00 -10.06
N GLU A 289 20.40 -18.09 -10.67
CA GLU A 289 20.43 -19.42 -10.10
C GLU A 289 21.82 -20.03 -10.33
N LEU A 290 22.46 -20.47 -9.25
CA LEU A 290 23.74 -21.15 -9.29
C LEU A 290 23.52 -22.68 -9.31
N ALA A 291 24.62 -23.42 -9.38
CA ALA A 291 24.55 -24.87 -9.27
C ALA A 291 24.06 -25.32 -7.86
N GLY A 292 23.21 -26.34 -7.83
CA GLY A 292 22.50 -26.75 -6.62
C GLY A 292 21.35 -25.78 -6.33
N ASP A 293 20.94 -25.68 -5.06
CA ASP A 293 19.83 -24.82 -4.65
C ASP A 293 20.30 -23.39 -4.29
N TRP A 294 21.44 -22.95 -4.82
CA TRP A 294 21.99 -21.64 -4.53
C TRP A 294 21.50 -20.58 -5.52
N SER A 295 21.22 -19.38 -5.02
CA SER A 295 20.86 -18.23 -5.84
C SER A 295 21.55 -16.95 -5.36
N ILE A 296 21.79 -16.05 -6.30
CA ILE A 296 22.28 -14.70 -6.02
C ILE A 296 21.17 -13.72 -6.42
N ILE A 297 20.91 -12.71 -5.58
CA ILE A 297 20.06 -11.57 -5.88
C ILE A 297 20.87 -10.30 -5.70
N GLY A 298 20.93 -9.49 -6.77
CA GLY A 298 21.41 -8.11 -6.72
C GLY A 298 20.27 -7.18 -7.10
N ALA A 299 20.01 -6.16 -6.26
CA ALA A 299 18.87 -5.31 -6.53
C ALA A 299 19.11 -3.88 -6.03
N ILE A 300 18.49 -2.90 -6.70
CA ILE A 300 18.50 -1.49 -6.34
C ILE A 300 17.10 -0.91 -6.46
N SER A 301 16.72 -0.06 -5.52
CA SER A 301 15.47 0.69 -5.53
C SER A 301 15.77 2.16 -5.30
N TYR A 302 15.17 3.02 -6.11
CA TYR A 302 15.22 4.47 -5.97
C TYR A 302 13.79 5.01 -5.99
N ARG A 303 13.48 5.93 -5.08
CA ARG A 303 12.21 6.64 -5.08
C ARG A 303 12.43 8.10 -4.75
N GLU A 304 11.77 8.97 -5.48
CA GLU A 304 11.63 10.38 -5.17
C GLU A 304 10.16 10.74 -4.96
N SER A 305 9.90 11.71 -4.11
CA SER A 305 8.57 12.23 -3.86
C SER A 305 8.60 13.71 -3.53
N THR A 306 7.61 14.44 -4.04
CA THR A 306 7.36 15.85 -3.71
C THR A 306 5.97 15.98 -3.12
N MET A 307 5.90 16.53 -1.90
CA MET A 307 4.64 16.89 -1.26
C MET A 307 4.60 18.40 -1.05
N LYS A 308 3.58 19.08 -1.58
CA LYS A 308 3.46 20.55 -1.48
C LYS A 308 2.02 21.02 -1.38
N GLY A 309 1.85 22.20 -0.79
CA GLY A 309 0.56 22.89 -0.72
C GLY A 309 0.45 23.81 0.47
N LEU A 310 -0.75 24.34 0.65
CA LEU A 310 -1.12 25.18 1.79
C LEU A 310 -2.15 24.45 2.64
N SER A 311 -2.13 24.71 3.95
CA SER A 311 -3.19 24.27 4.84
C SER A 311 -3.37 25.24 6.01
N SER A 312 -4.59 25.41 6.44
CA SER A 312 -4.95 26.14 7.66
C SER A 312 -5.30 25.15 8.74
N ASP A 313 -4.29 24.78 9.55
CA ASP A 313 -4.45 23.76 10.58
C ASP A 313 -5.04 24.39 11.86
N THR A 314 -5.84 23.62 12.60
CA THR A 314 -6.27 24.00 13.94
C THR A 314 -5.05 24.19 14.84
N GLU A 315 -4.99 25.33 15.55
CA GLU A 315 -3.97 25.58 16.56
C GLU A 315 -4.22 24.66 17.75
N LEU A 316 -3.28 23.75 18.02
CA LEU A 316 -3.42 22.75 19.10
C LEU A 316 -2.85 23.20 20.43
N SER A 317 -2.09 24.31 20.47
CA SER A 317 -1.56 24.84 21.73
C SER A 317 -2.69 25.47 22.58
N PRO A 318 -3.00 24.97 23.78
CA PRO A 318 -4.09 25.49 24.60
C PRO A 318 -3.97 26.99 24.89
N SER A 319 -2.76 27.50 25.00
CA SER A 319 -2.50 28.92 25.26
C SER A 319 -2.82 29.83 24.06
N ARG A 320 -2.84 29.29 22.86
CA ARG A 320 -3.11 30.03 21.62
C ARG A 320 -4.45 29.67 21.00
N GLN A 321 -5.10 28.59 21.46
CA GLN A 321 -6.40 28.15 20.93
C GLN A 321 -7.54 28.72 21.78
N LEU A 322 -8.23 29.76 21.27
CA LEU A 322 -9.32 30.42 21.97
C LEU A 322 -10.52 29.47 22.16
N PHE A 323 -10.80 28.59 21.26
CA PHE A 323 -11.91 27.64 21.35
C PHE A 323 -11.76 26.67 22.53
N LEU A 324 -10.51 26.28 22.85
CA LEU A 324 -10.22 25.41 23.99
C LEU A 324 -10.13 26.18 25.31
N SER A 325 -9.65 27.45 25.29
CA SER A 325 -9.46 28.28 26.51
C SER A 325 -10.66 29.17 26.84
N GLN A 326 -11.46 29.53 25.84
CA GLN A 326 -12.64 30.41 25.94
C GLN A 326 -13.75 29.89 25.04
N PRO A 327 -14.34 28.72 25.34
CA PRO A 327 -15.29 28.04 24.44
C PRO A 327 -16.57 28.86 24.21
N GLU A 328 -16.92 29.77 25.12
CA GLU A 328 -18.05 30.69 25.01
C GLU A 328 -17.93 31.63 23.79
N ARG A 329 -16.72 31.87 23.30
CA ARG A 329 -16.47 32.71 22.13
C ARG A 329 -16.75 32.02 20.81
N GLN A 330 -16.76 30.68 20.78
CA GLN A 330 -16.94 29.86 19.56
C GLN A 330 -15.97 30.23 18.44
N LEU A 331 -14.75 30.65 18.78
CA LEU A 331 -13.69 31.04 17.85
C LEU A 331 -12.60 30.01 17.81
N LEU A 332 -12.37 29.42 16.63
CA LEU A 332 -11.29 28.47 16.39
C LEU A 332 -10.09 29.20 15.78
N ASN A 333 -8.96 29.23 16.48
CA ASN A 333 -7.73 29.73 15.90
C ASN A 333 -7.12 28.69 14.96
N ARG A 334 -6.72 29.13 13.79
CA ARG A 334 -6.04 28.30 12.80
C ARG A 334 -4.67 28.89 12.49
N GLN A 335 -3.74 28.01 12.14
CA GLN A 335 -2.39 28.35 11.73
C GLN A 335 -2.21 27.97 10.27
N ARG A 336 -2.05 28.98 9.40
CA ARG A 336 -1.79 28.73 7.98
C ARG A 336 -0.35 28.33 7.80
N ARG A 337 -0.12 27.21 7.08
CA ARG A 337 1.18 26.64 6.81
C ARG A 337 1.35 26.36 5.31
N GLY A 338 2.49 26.81 4.76
CA GLY A 338 3.01 26.33 3.49
C GLY A 338 3.89 25.12 3.75
N ARG A 339 3.72 24.09 2.94
CA ARG A 339 4.53 22.86 2.99
C ARG A 339 5.15 22.61 1.63
N HIS A 340 6.40 22.21 1.64
CA HIS A 340 7.13 21.74 0.48
C HIS A 340 8.21 20.77 1.00
N TYR A 341 7.96 19.49 0.82
CA TYR A 341 8.85 18.42 1.19
C TYR A 341 9.28 17.67 -0.05
N GLU A 342 10.55 17.43 -0.19
CA GLU A 342 11.14 16.60 -1.24
C GLU A 342 11.90 15.49 -0.55
N THR A 343 11.65 14.24 -0.95
CA THR A 343 12.35 13.09 -0.38
C THR A 343 12.96 12.25 -1.45
N THR A 344 14.11 11.66 -1.13
CA THR A 344 14.72 10.59 -1.91
C THR A 344 15.00 9.39 -1.02
N ASP A 345 14.64 8.21 -1.53
CA ASP A 345 14.91 6.91 -0.93
C ASP A 345 15.81 6.13 -1.90
N LEU A 346 17.00 5.77 -1.50
CA LEU A 346 17.88 4.87 -2.24
C LEU A 346 18.16 3.64 -1.42
N SER A 347 17.88 2.46 -1.94
CA SER A 347 18.25 1.22 -1.29
C SER A 347 18.88 0.23 -2.25
N GLY A 348 19.86 -0.51 -1.75
CA GLY A 348 20.55 -1.56 -2.48
C GLY A 348 20.57 -2.85 -1.67
N ARG A 349 20.52 -3.98 -2.37
CA ARG A 349 20.56 -5.31 -1.78
C ARG A 349 21.49 -6.21 -2.57
N PHE A 350 22.26 -7.00 -1.84
CA PHE A 350 22.95 -8.18 -2.35
C PHE A 350 22.66 -9.35 -1.42
N GLU A 351 22.33 -10.51 -2.00
CA GLU A 351 21.96 -11.71 -1.26
C GLU A 351 22.51 -12.95 -1.97
N LEU A 352 23.08 -13.87 -1.20
CA LEU A 352 23.40 -15.24 -1.58
C LEU A 352 22.62 -16.16 -0.66
N SER A 353 21.76 -17.00 -1.21
CA SER A 353 20.99 -17.98 -0.45
C SER A 353 21.05 -19.36 -1.09
N GLY A 354 20.92 -20.39 -0.25
CA GLY A 354 20.95 -21.78 -0.71
C GLY A 354 20.92 -22.77 0.45
N SER A 355 21.02 -24.06 0.12
CA SER A 355 21.02 -25.13 1.10
C SER A 355 22.30 -25.97 1.06
N ILE A 356 22.64 -26.55 2.20
CA ILE A 356 23.74 -27.51 2.36
C ILE A 356 23.22 -28.72 3.13
N ASP A 357 23.32 -29.90 2.52
CA ASP A 357 22.99 -31.17 3.18
C ASP A 357 24.20 -31.71 3.94
N MET A 358 24.01 -31.92 5.23
CA MET A 358 25.03 -32.51 6.11
C MET A 358 24.48 -33.78 6.80
N GLY A 359 24.50 -34.88 6.06
CA GLY A 359 23.93 -36.16 6.52
C GLY A 359 22.40 -36.08 6.63
N PRO A 360 21.80 -36.23 7.82
CA PRO A 360 20.35 -36.15 7.99
C PRO A 360 19.82 -34.72 8.14
N LEU A 361 20.68 -33.69 8.08
CA LEU A 361 20.33 -32.30 8.30
C LEU A 361 20.51 -31.49 7.02
N THR A 362 19.51 -30.68 6.69
CA THR A 362 19.58 -29.65 5.64
C THR A 362 19.72 -28.29 6.33
N HIS A 363 20.73 -27.53 5.96
CA HIS A 363 20.98 -26.17 6.44
C HIS A 363 20.61 -25.16 5.36
N ASN A 364 19.56 -24.39 5.58
CA ASN A 364 19.23 -23.25 4.74
C ASN A 364 20.06 -22.05 5.17
N LEU A 365 20.84 -21.52 4.26
CA LEU A 365 21.79 -20.43 4.52
C LEU A 365 21.43 -19.19 3.70
N ILE A 366 21.58 -18.03 4.32
CA ILE A 366 21.49 -16.74 3.67
C ILE A 366 22.63 -15.85 4.15
N ILE A 367 23.31 -15.20 3.20
CA ILE A 367 24.34 -14.20 3.44
C ILE A 367 24.01 -13.01 2.56
N GLY A 368 23.91 -11.83 3.15
CA GLY A 368 23.56 -10.66 2.38
C GLY A 368 24.02 -9.35 3.02
N ALA A 369 23.87 -8.29 2.26
CA ALA A 369 24.07 -6.93 2.70
C ALA A 369 22.99 -6.02 2.09
N ASP A 370 22.47 -5.11 2.90
CA ASP A 370 21.57 -4.06 2.47
C ASP A 370 22.18 -2.70 2.81
N ALA A 371 22.01 -1.76 1.91
CA ALA A 371 22.34 -0.36 2.13
C ALA A 371 21.10 0.49 1.90
N TYR A 372 20.93 1.53 2.70
CA TYR A 372 19.79 2.43 2.63
C TYR A 372 20.25 3.85 2.88
N ASP A 373 19.80 4.78 2.06
CA ASP A 373 20.00 6.22 2.19
C ASP A 373 18.67 6.94 2.01
N TYR A 374 18.35 7.85 2.91
CA TYR A 374 17.12 8.63 2.89
C TYR A 374 17.42 10.09 3.16
N GLU A 375 16.96 10.95 2.27
CA GLU A 375 17.06 12.39 2.37
C GLU A 375 15.66 13.03 2.39
N LEU A 376 15.49 14.08 3.23
CA LEU A 376 14.29 14.90 3.38
C LEU A 376 14.67 16.37 3.40
#